data_1a784b89022f8961b49210b88b09febc
#
_entry.id   1a784b89022f8961b49210b88b09febc
#
_cell.length_a   1.000
_cell.length_b   1.000
_cell.length_c   1.000
_cell.angle_alpha   90.00
_cell.angle_beta   90.00
_cell.angle_gamma   90.00
#
_symmetry.space_group_name_H-M   'P 1'
#
loop_
_entity.id
_entity.type
_entity.pdbx_description
1 polymer ?
#
loop_
_entity_poly.entity_id
_entity_poly.type
_entity_poly.pdbx_seq_one_letter_code
_entity_poly.pdbx_strand_id
1 'polypeptide(L)'
;AAVRLLRAAVPLFSEESSRRSTTALAGALSFLVDLEYVPDKTGASAQPPERALESAVATMLDESKERGSIGWQLDHLRSTAWLLRDRLSADSWRIISRLESDLRSTGKRRTRSGVRRTLDQMVMILTSFGGTVSEGMTRGHGWRLLDVGRRIERALQVLQLLRHGLTGVLADERARIELLLDATGSVMTYRSRYLTSLRV
;
A
#
# COMPACT_ATOMS: atom_id res chain seq x y z
N ALA A 1 3.23 0.37 2.99
CA ALA A 1 2.41 -0.86 2.90
C ALA A 1 1.11 -0.60 2.15
N ALA A 2 0.29 0.40 2.56
CA ALA A 2 -1.02 0.69 1.97
C ALA A 2 -0.98 0.74 0.43
N VAL A 3 -0.06 1.52 -0.15
CA VAL A 3 0.09 1.64 -1.61
C VAL A 3 0.41 0.30 -2.28
N ARG A 4 1.25 -0.54 -1.66
CA ARG A 4 1.58 -1.87 -2.21
C ARG A 4 0.41 -2.83 -2.10
N LEU A 5 -0.31 -2.82 -0.98
CA LEU A 5 -1.50 -3.64 -0.80
C LEU A 5 -2.59 -3.28 -1.82
N LEU A 6 -2.85 -1.98 -2.01
CA LEU A 6 -3.78 -1.52 -3.03
C LEU A 6 -3.34 -1.91 -4.44
N ARG A 7 -2.06 -1.76 -4.75
CA ARG A 7 -1.50 -2.16 -6.03
C ARG A 7 -1.69 -3.66 -6.30
N ALA A 8 -1.51 -4.50 -5.27
CA ALA A 8 -1.72 -5.93 -5.35
C ALA A 8 -3.21 -6.31 -5.48
N ALA A 9 -4.12 -5.51 -4.90
CA ALA A 9 -5.55 -5.72 -4.98
C ALA A 9 -6.16 -5.32 -6.34
N VAL A 10 -5.63 -4.28 -7.00
CA VAL A 10 -6.19 -3.75 -8.26
C VAL A 10 -6.29 -4.79 -9.40
N PRO A 11 -5.33 -5.71 -9.63
CA PRO A 11 -5.47 -6.75 -10.66
C PRO A 11 -6.60 -7.73 -10.42
N LEU A 12 -7.08 -7.87 -9.17
CA LEU A 12 -8.19 -8.77 -8.83
C LEU A 12 -9.52 -8.31 -9.45
N PHE A 13 -9.60 -7.06 -9.92
CA PHE A 13 -10.77 -6.53 -10.63
C PHE A 13 -10.85 -6.91 -12.11
N SER A 14 -9.87 -7.63 -12.68
CA SER A 14 -9.87 -7.95 -14.10
C SER A 14 -10.88 -9.06 -14.40
N GLU A 15 -11.67 -8.87 -15.50
CA GLU A 15 -12.80 -9.74 -15.87
C GLU A 15 -12.41 -11.18 -16.23
N GLU A 16 -11.13 -11.45 -16.55
CA GLU A 16 -10.67 -12.80 -16.90
C GLU A 16 -10.64 -13.78 -15.73
N SER A 17 -10.90 -13.34 -14.50
CA SER A 17 -10.77 -14.11 -13.28
C SER A 17 -12.12 -14.46 -12.61
N SER A 18 -13.17 -14.56 -13.36
CA SER A 18 -14.59 -14.47 -12.94
C SER A 18 -15.10 -15.45 -11.85
N ARG A 19 -14.39 -16.51 -11.46
CA ARG A 19 -14.82 -17.41 -10.37
C ARG A 19 -13.80 -17.55 -9.20
N ARG A 20 -12.54 -17.31 -9.44
CA ARG A 20 -11.51 -17.27 -8.36
C ARG A 20 -11.46 -15.92 -7.66
N SER A 21 -12.03 -14.92 -8.28
CA SER A 21 -11.91 -13.51 -7.91
C SER A 21 -12.70 -13.10 -6.66
N THR A 22 -13.90 -13.62 -6.43
CA THR A 22 -14.79 -13.15 -5.35
C THR A 22 -14.20 -13.39 -3.95
N THR A 23 -13.56 -14.51 -3.72
CA THR A 23 -12.93 -14.84 -2.43
C THR A 23 -11.66 -14.03 -2.21
N ALA A 24 -10.85 -13.85 -3.25
CA ALA A 24 -9.65 -13.02 -3.19
C ALA A 24 -10.00 -11.53 -3.00
N LEU A 25 -11.08 -11.06 -3.64
CA LEU A 25 -11.62 -9.71 -3.48
C LEU A 25 -12.14 -9.47 -2.06
N ALA A 26 -12.92 -10.42 -1.52
CA ALA A 26 -13.40 -10.35 -0.15
C ALA A 26 -12.23 -10.36 0.85
N GLY A 27 -11.22 -11.18 0.59
CA GLY A 27 -10.00 -11.21 1.38
C GLY A 27 -9.22 -9.89 1.34
N ALA A 28 -9.05 -9.29 0.17
CA ALA A 28 -8.39 -7.99 0.03
C ALA A 28 -9.17 -6.88 0.73
N LEU A 29 -10.50 -6.89 0.65
CA LEU A 29 -11.35 -5.93 1.35
C LEU A 29 -11.25 -6.10 2.87
N SER A 30 -11.35 -7.33 3.38
CA SER A 30 -11.16 -7.64 4.80
C SER A 30 -9.81 -7.12 5.30
N PHE A 31 -8.74 -7.32 4.54
CA PHE A 31 -7.44 -6.76 4.86
C PHE A 31 -7.42 -5.23 5.00
N LEU A 32 -8.11 -4.53 4.11
CA LEU A 32 -8.15 -3.07 4.16
C LEU A 32 -8.92 -2.56 5.37
N VAL A 33 -9.99 -3.27 5.75
CA VAL A 33 -10.79 -2.98 6.95
C VAL A 33 -10.00 -3.29 8.22
N ASP A 34 -9.40 -4.49 8.30
CA ASP A 34 -8.64 -4.95 9.46
C ASP A 34 -7.40 -4.09 9.75
N LEU A 35 -6.85 -3.47 8.72
CA LEU A 35 -5.74 -2.52 8.83
C LEU A 35 -6.20 -1.07 9.08
N GLU A 36 -7.49 -0.87 9.30
CA GLU A 36 -8.11 0.45 9.52
C GLU A 36 -7.86 1.46 8.37
N TYR A 37 -7.56 0.97 7.17
CA TYR A 37 -7.41 1.82 6.00
C TYR A 37 -8.76 2.24 5.41
N VAL A 38 -9.80 1.46 5.66
CA VAL A 38 -11.17 1.73 5.25
C VAL A 38 -12.08 1.54 6.45
N PRO A 39 -13.00 2.46 6.72
CA PRO A 39 -13.96 2.28 7.80
C PRO A 39 -14.86 1.07 7.54
N ASP A 40 -15.18 0.33 8.58
CA ASP A 40 -16.04 -0.88 8.57
C ASP A 40 -17.52 -0.59 8.18
N LYS A 41 -17.76 0.49 7.46
CA LYS A 41 -19.07 0.80 6.86
C LYS A 41 -19.45 -0.14 5.72
N THR A 42 -18.53 -0.99 5.31
CA THR A 42 -18.76 -2.05 4.31
C THR A 42 -19.40 -3.30 4.90
N GLY A 43 -19.61 -3.34 6.22
CA GLY A 43 -20.30 -4.40 6.90
C GLY A 43 -21.73 -4.58 6.36
N ALA A 44 -22.05 -5.77 5.86
CA ALA A 44 -23.37 -6.25 5.50
C ALA A 44 -24.16 -5.46 4.43
N SER A 45 -23.52 -4.61 3.65
CA SER A 45 -24.19 -4.00 2.51
C SER A 45 -24.33 -5.02 1.37
N ALA A 46 -25.51 -5.10 0.78
CA ALA A 46 -25.88 -5.98 -0.33
C ALA A 46 -25.11 -5.68 -1.65
N GLN A 47 -23.92 -5.12 -1.56
CA GLN A 47 -23.10 -4.78 -2.73
C GLN A 47 -22.16 -5.94 -3.09
N PRO A 48 -21.98 -6.20 -4.39
CA PRO A 48 -20.99 -7.16 -4.85
C PRO A 48 -19.58 -6.81 -4.32
N PRO A 49 -18.75 -7.80 -3.95
CA PRO A 49 -17.40 -7.56 -3.41
C PRO A 49 -16.52 -6.65 -4.27
N GLU A 50 -16.72 -6.71 -5.59
CA GLU A 50 -16.02 -5.86 -6.57
C GLU A 50 -16.30 -4.36 -6.33
N ARG A 51 -17.58 -4.00 -6.20
CA ARG A 51 -17.97 -2.60 -5.96
C ARG A 51 -17.55 -2.13 -4.58
N ALA A 52 -17.61 -3.01 -3.58
CA ALA A 52 -17.16 -2.70 -2.24
C ALA A 52 -15.64 -2.39 -2.22
N LEU A 53 -14.84 -3.20 -2.90
CA LEU A 53 -13.40 -2.97 -3.02
C LEU A 53 -13.07 -1.74 -3.89
N GLU A 54 -13.79 -1.49 -4.98
CA GLU A 54 -13.65 -0.26 -5.76
C GLU A 54 -13.92 0.99 -4.92
N SER A 55 -14.99 0.95 -4.12
CA SER A 55 -15.33 2.04 -3.18
C SER A 55 -14.25 2.21 -2.13
N ALA A 56 -13.73 1.11 -1.57
CA ALA A 56 -12.65 1.11 -0.59
C ALA A 56 -11.37 1.75 -1.16
N VAL A 57 -10.96 1.33 -2.37
CA VAL A 57 -9.80 1.90 -3.07
C VAL A 57 -10.02 3.40 -3.36
N ALA A 58 -11.22 3.79 -3.79
CA ALA A 58 -11.55 5.19 -4.02
C ALA A 58 -11.42 6.01 -2.73
N THR A 59 -11.97 5.52 -1.61
CA THR A 59 -11.87 6.16 -0.30
C THR A 59 -10.42 6.31 0.16
N MET A 60 -9.60 5.27 -0.02
CA MET A 60 -8.18 5.34 0.35
C MET A 60 -7.37 6.33 -0.49
N LEU A 61 -7.74 6.52 -1.76
CA LEU A 61 -7.09 7.48 -2.66
C LEU A 61 -7.66 8.88 -2.53
N ASP A 62 -8.78 9.04 -1.82
CA ASP A 62 -9.39 10.36 -1.65
C ASP A 62 -8.45 11.28 -0.87
N GLU A 63 -8.45 12.56 -1.26
CA GLU A 63 -7.77 13.62 -0.53
C GLU A 63 -8.47 13.96 0.79
N SER A 64 -9.52 13.19 1.16
CA SER A 64 -10.27 13.42 2.39
C SER A 64 -9.33 13.29 3.60
N LYS A 65 -9.57 14.12 4.60
CA LYS A 65 -8.79 14.15 5.85
C LYS A 65 -9.05 12.94 6.76
N GLU A 66 -9.63 11.87 6.24
CA GLU A 66 -9.88 10.66 7.02
C GLU A 66 -8.56 9.95 7.34
N ARG A 67 -8.37 9.64 8.62
CA ARG A 67 -7.23 8.82 9.08
C ARG A 67 -7.20 7.52 8.28
N GLY A 68 -6.02 7.15 7.80
CA GLY A 68 -5.84 5.94 7.01
C GLY A 68 -5.79 6.18 5.50
N SER A 69 -6.41 7.24 4.97
CA SER A 69 -6.32 7.56 3.54
C SER A 69 -4.88 7.89 3.12
N ILE A 70 -4.55 7.63 1.87
CA ILE A 70 -3.23 7.97 1.31
C ILE A 70 -3.06 9.50 1.30
N GLY A 71 -4.13 10.24 1.01
CA GLY A 71 -4.12 11.70 1.07
C GLY A 71 -3.72 12.21 2.45
N TRP A 72 -4.34 11.69 3.52
CA TRP A 72 -4.01 12.04 4.88
C TRP A 72 -2.54 11.70 5.24
N GLN A 73 -2.08 10.51 4.84
CA GLN A 73 -0.69 10.09 5.07
C GLN A 73 0.31 11.00 4.34
N LEU A 74 -0.01 11.42 3.12
CA LEU A 74 0.85 12.34 2.35
C LEU A 74 0.87 13.74 2.95
N ASP A 75 -0.25 14.27 3.42
CA ASP A 75 -0.31 15.55 4.12
C ASP A 75 0.53 15.52 5.41
N HIS A 76 0.48 14.42 6.16
CA HIS A 76 1.30 14.21 7.34
C HIS A 76 2.79 14.11 7.00
N LEU A 77 3.12 13.35 5.96
CA LEU A 77 4.50 13.24 5.46
C LEU A 77 5.04 14.61 5.06
N ARG A 78 4.27 15.39 4.31
CA ARG A 78 4.66 16.73 3.87
C ARG A 78 4.86 17.68 5.05
N SER A 79 3.92 17.70 5.99
CA SER A 79 3.99 18.54 7.18
C SER A 79 5.23 18.21 8.03
N THR A 80 5.50 16.92 8.23
CA THR A 80 6.70 16.46 8.94
C THR A 80 7.97 16.82 8.17
N ALA A 81 8.00 16.61 6.86
CA ALA A 81 9.13 16.98 6.02
C ALA A 81 9.39 18.49 6.03
N TRP A 82 8.34 19.31 6.08
CA TRP A 82 8.47 20.76 6.21
C TRP A 82 9.18 21.16 7.51
N LEU A 83 8.82 20.53 8.62
CA LEU A 83 9.49 20.78 9.90
C LEU A 83 10.97 20.36 9.89
N LEU A 84 11.32 19.40 9.04
CA LEU A 84 12.66 18.84 8.90
C LEU A 84 13.40 19.32 7.63
N ARG A 85 12.88 20.37 6.96
CA ARG A 85 13.41 20.81 5.65
C ARG A 85 14.91 21.09 5.67
N ASP A 86 15.45 21.59 6.77
CA ASP A 86 16.87 21.91 6.94
C ASP A 86 17.75 20.65 7.06
N ARG A 87 17.14 19.48 7.24
CA ARG A 87 17.80 18.17 7.33
C ARG A 87 17.61 17.32 6.08
N LEU A 88 16.75 17.76 5.16
CA LEU A 88 16.46 17.05 3.92
C LEU A 88 17.21 17.67 2.75
N SER A 89 17.73 16.83 1.85
CA SER A 89 18.29 17.32 0.59
C SER A 89 17.20 17.90 -0.31
N ALA A 90 17.58 18.79 -1.24
CA ALA A 90 16.67 19.34 -2.23
C ALA A 90 15.98 18.24 -3.05
N ASP A 91 16.68 17.14 -3.32
CA ASP A 91 16.12 16.01 -4.07
C ASP A 91 15.07 15.25 -3.23
N SER A 92 15.33 15.04 -1.94
CA SER A 92 14.32 14.46 -1.02
C SER A 92 13.05 15.31 -0.99
N TRP A 93 13.19 16.63 -0.96
CA TRP A 93 12.05 17.55 -0.99
C TRP A 93 11.28 17.48 -2.31
N ARG A 94 11.97 17.46 -3.45
CA ARG A 94 11.35 17.31 -4.77
C ARG A 94 10.55 16.01 -4.88
N ILE A 95 11.10 14.91 -4.34
CA ILE A 95 10.43 13.59 -4.35
C ILE A 95 9.13 13.64 -3.55
N ILE A 96 9.14 14.23 -2.35
CA ILE A 96 7.94 14.37 -1.51
C ILE A 96 6.89 15.24 -2.21
N SER A 97 7.29 16.37 -2.79
CA SER A 97 6.37 17.26 -3.52
C SER A 97 5.74 16.58 -4.73
N ARG A 98 6.49 15.71 -5.40
CA ARG A 98 5.99 14.93 -6.55
C ARG A 98 4.92 13.92 -6.15
N LEU A 99 5.06 13.24 -5.00
CA LEU A 99 4.04 12.33 -4.49
C LEU A 99 2.67 13.00 -4.36
N GLU A 100 2.65 14.19 -3.82
CA GLU A 100 1.42 14.98 -3.67
C GLU A 100 0.83 15.37 -5.03
N SER A 101 1.67 15.87 -5.94
CA SER A 101 1.24 16.26 -7.28
C SER A 101 0.64 15.08 -8.06
N ASP A 102 1.27 13.90 -8.00
CA ASP A 102 0.82 12.72 -8.71
C ASP A 102 -0.52 12.19 -8.16
N LEU A 103 -0.74 12.25 -6.83
CA LEU A 103 -2.03 11.90 -6.24
C LEU A 103 -3.14 12.87 -6.69
N ARG A 104 -2.88 14.17 -6.66
CA ARG A 104 -3.84 15.20 -7.08
C ARG A 104 -4.18 15.09 -8.57
N SER A 105 -3.22 14.76 -9.42
CA SER A 105 -3.43 14.61 -10.86
C SER A 105 -4.32 13.41 -11.21
N THR A 106 -4.37 12.40 -10.34
CA THR A 106 -5.23 11.21 -10.51
C THR A 106 -6.71 11.51 -10.29
N GLY A 107 -7.03 12.70 -9.77
CA GLY A 107 -8.38 13.14 -9.45
C GLY A 107 -9.35 13.10 -10.65
N LYS A 108 -10.63 12.98 -10.42
CA LYS A 108 -11.85 13.10 -11.26
C LYS A 108 -12.16 12.01 -12.28
N ARG A 109 -11.21 11.30 -12.90
CA ARG A 109 -11.49 10.13 -13.76
C ARG A 109 -10.66 8.93 -13.32
N ARG A 110 -11.11 8.30 -12.25
CA ARG A 110 -10.44 7.11 -11.68
C ARG A 110 -10.82 5.87 -12.49
N THR A 111 -10.23 5.69 -13.67
CA THR A 111 -10.26 4.40 -14.35
C THR A 111 -9.36 3.41 -13.62
N ARG A 112 -9.68 2.11 -13.66
CA ARG A 112 -8.85 1.03 -13.05
C ARG A 112 -7.39 1.13 -13.50
N SER A 113 -7.15 1.33 -14.78
CA SER A 113 -5.81 1.51 -15.35
C SER A 113 -5.10 2.78 -14.83
N GLY A 114 -5.85 3.86 -14.62
CA GLY A 114 -5.34 5.10 -14.04
C GLY A 114 -4.93 4.92 -12.59
N VAL A 115 -5.76 4.29 -11.78
CA VAL A 115 -5.47 3.95 -10.37
C VAL A 115 -4.20 3.10 -10.28
N ARG A 116 -4.11 2.02 -11.05
CA ARG A 116 -2.93 1.16 -11.08
C ARG A 116 -1.67 1.93 -11.42
N ARG A 117 -1.71 2.74 -12.47
CA ARG A 117 -0.57 3.58 -12.88
C ARG A 117 -0.11 4.50 -11.76
N THR A 118 -1.05 5.16 -11.08
CA THR A 118 -0.73 6.03 -9.95
C THR A 118 -0.08 5.27 -8.82
N LEU A 119 -0.62 4.12 -8.44
CA LEU A 119 -0.03 3.28 -7.39
C LEU A 119 1.38 2.80 -7.75
N ASP A 120 1.60 2.40 -9.00
CA ASP A 120 2.93 2.02 -9.50
C ASP A 120 3.91 3.20 -9.42
N GLN A 121 3.50 4.39 -9.85
CA GLN A 121 4.29 5.62 -9.74
C GLN A 121 4.61 5.95 -8.28
N MET A 122 3.63 5.87 -7.38
CA MET A 122 3.84 6.12 -5.95
C MET A 122 4.85 5.14 -5.34
N VAL A 123 4.79 3.85 -5.69
CA VAL A 123 5.79 2.87 -5.23
C VAL A 123 7.18 3.22 -5.72
N MET A 124 7.32 3.61 -6.99
CA MET A 124 8.62 4.04 -7.55
C MET A 124 9.16 5.27 -6.85
N ILE A 125 8.33 6.29 -6.63
CA ILE A 125 8.72 7.53 -5.95
C ILE A 125 9.13 7.27 -4.49
N LEU A 126 8.37 6.46 -3.76
CA LEU A 126 8.70 6.07 -2.39
C LEU A 126 10.01 5.26 -2.31
N THR A 127 10.28 4.43 -3.32
CA THR A 127 11.53 3.68 -3.42
C THR A 127 12.70 4.63 -3.70
N SER A 128 12.51 5.59 -4.62
CA SER A 128 13.50 6.63 -4.93
C SER A 128 13.82 7.48 -3.69
N PHE A 129 12.80 7.86 -2.92
CA PHE A 129 13.01 8.55 -1.63
C PHE A 129 13.91 7.74 -0.70
N GLY A 130 13.64 6.43 -0.57
CA GLY A 130 14.47 5.54 0.22
C GLY A 130 15.92 5.49 -0.23
N GLY A 131 16.18 5.46 -1.54
CA GLY A 131 17.52 5.51 -2.14
C GLY A 131 18.21 6.85 -1.87
N THR A 132 17.53 7.97 -2.15
CA THR A 132 18.08 9.32 -1.93
C THR A 132 18.48 9.55 -0.48
N VAL A 133 17.66 9.09 0.48
CA VAL A 133 17.98 9.19 1.91
C VAL A 133 19.15 8.28 2.26
N SER A 134 19.20 7.08 1.70
CA SER A 134 20.27 6.11 2.00
C SER A 134 21.64 6.58 1.52
N GLU A 135 21.69 7.27 0.39
CA GLU A 135 22.95 7.70 -0.25
C GLU A 135 23.29 9.15 0.05
N GLY A 136 22.30 10.03 0.10
CA GLY A 136 22.50 11.48 0.20
C GLY A 136 22.49 12.04 1.62
N MET A 137 22.02 11.28 2.61
CA MET A 137 21.95 11.77 3.99
C MET A 137 23.17 11.38 4.81
N THR A 138 23.81 12.36 5.46
CA THR A 138 24.91 12.09 6.40
C THR A 138 24.46 11.13 7.49
N ARG A 139 25.26 10.08 7.76
CA ARG A 139 24.95 9.00 8.71
C ARG A 139 25.08 9.43 10.19
N GLY A 140 24.49 10.57 10.52
CA GLY A 140 24.37 11.09 11.87
C GLY A 140 23.11 10.58 12.59
N HIS A 141 22.74 11.26 13.67
CA HIS A 141 21.58 10.89 14.48
C HIS A 141 20.26 10.95 13.69
N GLY A 142 20.08 11.96 12.83
CA GLY A 142 18.87 12.10 12.00
C GLY A 142 18.66 10.91 11.06
N TRP A 143 19.73 10.45 10.39
CA TRP A 143 19.70 9.28 9.54
C TRP A 143 19.32 8.01 10.32
N ARG A 144 19.94 7.82 11.51
CA ARG A 144 19.67 6.65 12.36
C ARG A 144 18.21 6.62 12.83
N LEU A 145 17.67 7.76 13.26
CA LEU A 145 16.26 7.86 13.68
C LEU A 145 15.31 7.55 12.54
N LEU A 146 15.59 8.05 11.34
CA LEU A 146 14.79 7.76 10.16
C LEU A 146 14.86 6.27 9.78
N ASP A 147 16.05 5.65 9.80
CA ASP A 147 16.23 4.22 9.51
C ASP A 147 15.52 3.33 10.53
N VAL A 148 15.64 3.65 11.82
CA VAL A 148 14.91 2.94 12.89
C VAL A 148 13.41 3.06 12.71
N GLY A 149 12.89 4.28 12.49
CA GLY A 149 11.46 4.50 12.24
C GLY A 149 10.94 3.68 11.05
N ARG A 150 11.66 3.69 9.93
CA ARG A 150 11.30 2.88 8.75
C ARG A 150 11.29 1.38 9.03
N ARG A 151 12.22 0.87 9.83
CA ARG A 151 12.30 -0.55 10.20
C ARG A 151 11.15 -0.95 11.14
N ILE A 152 10.85 -0.11 12.13
CA ILE A 152 9.72 -0.32 13.05
C ILE A 152 8.40 -0.35 12.26
N GLU A 153 8.13 0.66 11.45
CA GLU A 153 6.94 0.71 10.60
C GLU A 153 6.82 -0.51 9.69
N ARG A 154 7.92 -0.91 9.05
CA ARG A 154 7.92 -2.11 8.20
C ARG A 154 7.61 -3.38 9.01
N ALA A 155 8.20 -3.53 10.20
CA ALA A 155 7.97 -4.69 11.05
C ALA A 155 6.51 -4.76 11.51
N LEU A 156 5.96 -3.64 11.99
CA LEU A 156 4.55 -3.55 12.41
C LEU A 156 3.60 -3.90 11.26
N GLN A 157 3.85 -3.36 10.07
CA GLN A 157 3.03 -3.61 8.90
C GLN A 157 3.10 -5.08 8.44
N VAL A 158 4.28 -5.70 8.45
CA VAL A 158 4.43 -7.12 8.12
C VAL A 158 3.71 -7.98 9.15
N LEU A 159 3.85 -7.67 10.44
CA LEU A 159 3.16 -8.41 11.51
C LEU A 159 1.63 -8.29 11.38
N GLN A 160 1.10 -7.11 11.11
CA GLN A 160 -0.33 -6.91 10.86
C GLN A 160 -0.80 -7.71 9.64
N LEU A 161 -0.09 -7.63 8.52
CA LEU A 161 -0.42 -8.40 7.31
C LEU A 161 -0.39 -9.91 7.57
N LEU A 162 0.59 -10.42 8.31
CA LEU A 162 0.67 -11.84 8.67
C LEU A 162 -0.45 -12.23 9.63
N ARG A 163 -0.70 -11.42 10.66
CA ARG A 163 -1.76 -11.66 11.63
C ARG A 163 -3.12 -11.80 10.94
N HIS A 164 -3.50 -10.85 10.10
CA HIS A 164 -4.79 -10.87 9.42
C HIS A 164 -4.79 -11.81 8.22
N GLY A 165 -3.64 -11.99 7.59
CA GLY A 165 -3.47 -12.80 6.42
C GLY A 165 -3.37 -14.28 6.65
N LEU A 166 -2.92 -14.73 7.81
CA LEU A 166 -2.75 -16.15 8.12
C LEU A 166 -3.77 -16.67 9.14
N THR A 167 -4.56 -15.77 9.77
CA THR A 167 -5.63 -16.15 10.69
C THR A 167 -6.95 -16.28 9.94
N GLY A 168 -7.52 -17.48 9.96
CA GLY A 168 -8.83 -17.76 9.38
C GLY A 168 -8.81 -18.88 8.32
N VAL A 169 -9.93 -19.60 8.24
CA VAL A 169 -10.14 -20.63 7.21
C VAL A 169 -10.56 -19.91 5.92
N LEU A 170 -9.73 -19.96 4.90
CA LEU A 170 -10.01 -19.33 3.62
C LEU A 170 -10.07 -20.32 2.49
N ALA A 171 -11.00 -20.04 1.62
CA ALA A 171 -11.29 -20.86 0.46
C ALA A 171 -10.19 -20.85 -0.61
N ASP A 172 -9.30 -19.84 -0.62
CA ASP A 172 -8.17 -19.76 -1.57
C ASP A 172 -6.89 -19.26 -0.87
N GLU A 173 -6.18 -20.20 -0.24
CA GLU A 173 -4.92 -19.99 0.45
C GLU A 173 -3.83 -19.45 -0.49
N ARG A 174 -3.78 -19.92 -1.72
CA ARG A 174 -2.77 -19.54 -2.70
C ARG A 174 -2.88 -18.06 -3.09
N ALA A 175 -4.09 -17.60 -3.43
CA ALA A 175 -4.32 -16.21 -3.81
C ALA A 175 -3.97 -15.26 -2.65
N ARG A 176 -4.18 -15.70 -1.43
CA ARG A 176 -3.84 -14.95 -0.22
C ARG A 176 -2.35 -14.81 0.00
N ILE A 177 -1.62 -15.90 -0.12
CA ILE A 177 -0.16 -15.88 -0.01
C ILE A 177 0.42 -14.98 -1.11
N GLU A 178 -0.09 -15.08 -2.33
CA GLU A 178 0.33 -14.21 -3.44
C GLU A 178 0.10 -12.72 -3.10
N LEU A 179 -1.07 -12.38 -2.57
CA LEU A 179 -1.39 -11.02 -2.13
C LEU A 179 -0.45 -10.54 -1.01
N LEU A 180 -0.20 -11.37 0.00
CA LEU A 180 0.71 -11.07 1.11
C LEU A 180 2.15 -10.84 0.62
N LEU A 181 2.63 -11.72 -0.24
CA LEU A 181 3.98 -11.64 -0.78
C LEU A 181 4.16 -10.38 -1.64
N ASP A 182 3.16 -10.02 -2.44
CA ASP A 182 3.20 -8.81 -3.26
C ASP A 182 3.10 -7.54 -2.38
N ALA A 183 2.19 -7.51 -1.42
CA ALA A 183 2.04 -6.39 -0.49
C ALA A 183 3.31 -6.13 0.33
N THR A 184 4.00 -7.19 0.76
CA THR A 184 5.28 -7.09 1.49
C THR A 184 6.48 -6.85 0.58
N GLY A 185 6.34 -7.05 -0.74
CA GLY A 185 7.44 -7.02 -1.71
C GLY A 185 8.41 -8.20 -1.55
N SER A 186 7.92 -9.34 -1.08
CA SER A 186 8.73 -10.52 -0.73
C SER A 186 8.66 -11.64 -1.77
N VAL A 187 7.98 -11.43 -2.90
CA VAL A 187 7.77 -12.44 -3.96
C VAL A 187 9.09 -13.07 -4.43
N MET A 188 10.10 -12.23 -4.73
CA MET A 188 11.39 -12.74 -5.23
C MET A 188 12.15 -13.52 -4.16
N THR A 189 12.14 -13.05 -2.92
CA THR A 189 12.77 -13.74 -1.79
C THR A 189 12.11 -15.10 -1.54
N TYR A 190 10.80 -15.16 -1.65
CA TYR A 190 10.05 -16.41 -1.49
C TYR A 190 10.39 -17.39 -2.61
N ARG A 191 10.32 -16.94 -3.87
CA ARG A 191 10.63 -17.76 -5.05
C ARG A 191 12.06 -18.30 -5.05
N SER A 192 13.02 -17.51 -4.59
CA SER A 192 14.43 -17.95 -4.51
C SER A 192 14.64 -19.06 -3.47
N ARG A 193 13.79 -19.13 -2.43
CA ARG A 193 13.91 -20.17 -1.38
C ARG A 193 13.07 -21.41 -1.66
N TYR A 194 11.87 -21.24 -2.21
CA TYR A 194 10.87 -22.30 -2.32
C TYR A 194 10.55 -22.67 -3.77
N LEU A 195 11.40 -22.20 -4.71
CA LEU A 195 11.34 -22.44 -6.15
C LEU A 195 9.98 -22.11 -6.78
N THR A 196 8.99 -22.77 -6.88
CA THR A 196 7.73 -22.41 -7.55
C THR A 196 6.47 -22.80 -6.78
N SER A 197 6.61 -23.52 -5.68
CA SER A 197 5.45 -23.94 -4.89
C SER A 197 5.13 -22.93 -3.80
N LEU A 198 3.93 -22.32 -3.88
CA LEU A 198 3.36 -21.59 -2.77
C LEU A 198 2.85 -22.60 -1.75
N ARG A 199 3.54 -22.70 -0.62
CA ARG A 199 3.16 -23.53 0.54
C ARG A 199 3.21 -22.67 1.79
N VAL A 200 2.27 -22.86 2.67
CA VAL A 200 2.29 -22.39 4.06
C VAL A 200 3.07 -23.36 4.91
#